data_72792507b1050919bd21cb2e66caaac5
#
_entry.id   72792507b1050919bd21cb2e66caaac5
#
_cell.length_a   1.000
_cell.length_b   1.000
_cell.length_c   1.000
_cell.angle_alpha   90.00
_cell.angle_beta   90.00
_cell.angle_gamma   90.00
#
_symmetry.space_group_name_H-M   'P 1'
#
loop_
_entity.id
_entity.type
_entity.pdbx_description
1 polymer ?
#
loop_
_entity_poly.entity_id
_entity_poly.type
_entity_poly.pdbx_seq_one_letter_code
_entity_poly.pdbx_strand_id
1 'polypeptide(L)'
;MNYHKPYVIAEIGCNHKGDMEIAKELIKVAAIFCKADAVKFQKRNNKELLTEEQYNAPHPNPINSYGDTYGAHREYLEFNVQQHQELMDYCDEMGITYSTSVWDTSSAQEIASLNPEFIKIPSACNNHFEMLEWLCEHYKGEIHCSTGMTTPDEIEQLVQFFERKGRAQDLVLYNCTSGYPVPFEDICLLDIITLREKYQSRIKQIGFSGHHLGIAADVAAYTLGAPIVERHYTLDRTWKGTDHSASLEPNGLRKLARDLRAVHKALTHKSQDILPIEQIQRDKLKYRK
;
A
#
# COMPACT_ATOMS: atom_id res chain seq x y z
N MET A 1 6.28 -23.59 0.76
CA MET A 1 5.77 -22.29 0.27
C MET A 1 6.81 -21.71 -0.67
N ASN A 2 6.40 -21.24 -1.85
CA ASN A 2 7.27 -20.44 -2.69
C ASN A 2 7.08 -18.98 -2.31
N TYR A 3 8.12 -18.33 -1.81
CA TYR A 3 8.09 -16.92 -1.43
C TYR A 3 8.45 -16.05 -2.64
N HIS A 4 7.56 -15.15 -3.02
CA HIS A 4 7.85 -14.13 -4.02
C HIS A 4 8.78 -13.07 -3.44
N LYS A 5 9.56 -12.41 -4.32
CA LYS A 5 10.37 -11.26 -3.92
C LYS A 5 9.45 -10.20 -3.28
N PRO A 6 9.85 -9.60 -2.14
CA PRO A 6 9.04 -8.56 -1.52
C PRO A 6 8.96 -7.32 -2.41
N TYR A 7 7.77 -6.70 -2.44
CA TYR A 7 7.48 -5.46 -3.13
C TYR A 7 6.98 -4.44 -2.11
N VAL A 8 7.69 -3.34 -1.95
CA VAL A 8 7.45 -2.33 -0.92
C VAL A 8 6.85 -1.08 -1.55
N ILE A 9 5.64 -0.73 -1.14
CA ILE A 9 4.92 0.47 -1.57
C ILE A 9 5.01 1.53 -0.47
N ALA A 10 5.62 2.66 -0.80
CA ALA A 10 5.62 3.85 0.04
C ALA A 10 4.36 4.67 -0.24
N GLU A 11 3.35 4.56 0.64
CA GLU A 11 2.14 5.37 0.57
C GLU A 11 2.42 6.79 1.02
N ILE A 12 2.64 7.69 0.08
CA ILE A 12 2.78 9.13 0.33
C ILE A 12 1.42 9.72 0.72
N GLY A 13 0.35 9.22 0.09
CA GLY A 13 -1.00 9.68 0.36
C GLY A 13 -1.12 11.20 0.18
N CYS A 14 -1.47 11.92 1.24
CA CYS A 14 -1.53 13.38 1.29
C CYS A 14 -0.35 14.00 2.07
N ASN A 15 0.69 13.23 2.42
CA ASN A 15 1.83 13.71 3.21
C ASN A 15 2.71 14.74 2.46
N HIS A 16 2.45 14.97 1.18
CA HIS A 16 3.02 16.05 0.38
C HIS A 16 2.46 17.44 0.73
N LYS A 17 1.41 17.55 1.53
CA LYS A 17 0.82 18.80 2.03
C LYS A 17 0.33 19.75 0.91
N GLY A 18 -0.07 19.25 -0.25
CA GLY A 18 -0.46 20.03 -1.41
C GLY A 18 0.71 20.71 -2.18
N ASP A 19 1.95 20.33 -1.88
CA ASP A 19 3.17 20.91 -2.43
C ASP A 19 3.88 19.92 -3.34
N MET A 20 4.08 20.29 -4.62
CA MET A 20 4.72 19.46 -5.63
C MET A 20 6.20 19.20 -5.36
N GLU A 21 6.93 20.16 -4.79
CA GLU A 21 8.35 20.00 -4.47
C GLU A 21 8.53 19.02 -3.31
N ILE A 22 7.65 19.07 -2.30
CA ILE A 22 7.62 18.08 -1.23
C ILE A 22 7.26 16.69 -1.79
N ALA A 23 6.30 16.62 -2.71
CA ALA A 23 5.93 15.35 -3.36
C ALA A 23 7.10 14.72 -4.11
N LYS A 24 7.83 15.52 -4.90
CA LYS A 24 9.04 15.07 -5.61
C LYS A 24 10.17 14.68 -4.65
N GLU A 25 10.39 15.39 -3.56
CA GLU A 25 11.40 15.01 -2.57
C GLU A 25 11.01 13.68 -1.88
N LEU A 26 9.73 13.46 -1.58
CA LEU A 26 9.23 12.17 -1.08
C LEU A 26 9.51 11.04 -2.06
N ILE A 27 9.25 11.21 -3.36
CA ILE A 27 9.57 10.22 -4.41
C ILE A 27 11.06 9.93 -4.43
N LYS A 28 11.89 10.95 -4.53
CA LYS A 28 13.35 10.83 -4.62
C LYS A 28 13.95 10.09 -3.42
N VAL A 29 13.52 10.44 -2.20
CA VAL A 29 14.01 9.78 -0.98
C VAL A 29 13.50 8.34 -0.92
N ALA A 30 12.25 8.06 -1.29
CA ALA A 30 11.72 6.70 -1.35
C ALA A 30 12.51 5.81 -2.34
N ALA A 31 12.81 6.33 -3.54
CA ALA A 31 13.55 5.62 -4.57
C ALA A 31 15.02 5.41 -4.20
N ILE A 32 15.73 6.51 -3.91
CA ILE A 32 17.20 6.49 -3.80
C ILE A 32 17.67 6.00 -2.44
N PHE A 33 17.07 6.51 -1.36
CA PHE A 33 17.52 6.20 0.00
C PHE A 33 16.79 5.00 0.59
N CYS A 34 15.45 4.96 0.49
CA CYS A 34 14.67 3.89 1.10
C CYS A 34 14.69 2.61 0.27
N LYS A 35 14.92 2.71 -1.05
CA LYS A 35 14.86 1.58 -1.98
C LYS A 35 13.47 0.91 -1.98
N ALA A 36 12.41 1.70 -1.87
CA ALA A 36 11.06 1.24 -2.12
C ALA A 36 10.90 0.84 -3.61
N ASP A 37 9.93 -0.03 -3.88
CA ASP A 37 9.68 -0.50 -5.25
C ASP A 37 8.62 0.39 -5.94
N ALA A 38 7.69 0.98 -5.17
CA ALA A 38 6.70 1.93 -5.67
C ALA A 38 6.44 3.06 -4.66
N VAL A 39 5.94 4.17 -5.17
CA VAL A 39 5.28 5.23 -4.38
C VAL A 39 3.81 5.29 -4.77
N LYS A 40 2.96 5.70 -3.82
CA LYS A 40 1.52 5.80 -4.05
C LYS A 40 0.99 7.10 -3.48
N PHE A 41 0.13 7.75 -4.26
CA PHE A 41 -0.59 8.97 -3.91
C PHE A 41 -2.07 8.69 -3.70
N GLN A 42 -2.88 9.74 -3.59
CA GLN A 42 -4.34 9.68 -3.54
C GLN A 42 -4.93 10.67 -4.53
N LYS A 43 -6.05 10.30 -5.15
CA LYS A 43 -6.83 11.16 -6.03
C LYS A 43 -8.30 11.05 -5.68
N ARG A 44 -8.94 12.19 -5.42
CA ARG A 44 -10.35 12.28 -5.02
C ARG A 44 -11.02 13.46 -5.72
N ASN A 45 -12.26 13.28 -6.10
CA ASN A 45 -13.17 14.36 -6.41
C ASN A 45 -14.05 14.59 -5.16
N ASN A 46 -13.68 15.60 -4.36
CA ASN A 46 -14.32 15.82 -3.08
C ASN A 46 -15.79 16.22 -3.18
N LYS A 47 -16.22 16.80 -4.30
CA LYS A 47 -17.63 17.14 -4.57
C LYS A 47 -18.48 15.91 -4.94
N GLU A 48 -17.85 14.87 -5.49
CA GLU A 48 -18.51 13.59 -5.78
C GLU A 48 -18.60 12.73 -4.51
N LEU A 49 -17.58 12.78 -3.64
CA LEU A 49 -17.46 11.94 -2.46
C LEU A 49 -18.21 12.45 -1.23
N LEU A 50 -18.32 13.76 -1.07
CA LEU A 50 -18.86 14.37 0.13
C LEU A 50 -20.26 14.94 -0.14
N THR A 51 -21.18 14.71 0.79
CA THR A 51 -22.43 15.50 0.82
C THR A 51 -22.12 16.97 1.09
N GLU A 52 -23.02 17.88 0.74
CA GLU A 52 -22.87 19.30 1.01
C GLU A 52 -22.66 19.59 2.51
N GLU A 53 -23.35 18.84 3.37
CA GLU A 53 -23.17 18.91 4.82
C GLU A 53 -21.78 18.50 5.26
N GLN A 54 -21.28 17.36 4.77
CA GLN A 54 -19.91 16.88 5.06
C GLN A 54 -18.84 17.82 4.53
N TYR A 55 -19.04 18.37 3.33
CA TYR A 55 -18.10 19.31 2.72
C TYR A 55 -17.94 20.59 3.55
N ASN A 56 -19.06 21.11 4.06
CA ASN A 56 -19.09 22.34 4.84
C ASN A 56 -18.87 22.13 6.35
N ALA A 57 -18.83 20.91 6.83
CA ALA A 57 -18.53 20.59 8.23
C ALA A 57 -17.12 21.05 8.62
N PRO A 58 -16.88 21.42 9.89
CA PRO A 58 -15.52 21.67 10.38
C PRO A 58 -14.70 20.40 10.33
N HIS A 59 -13.38 20.52 10.13
CA HIS A 59 -12.50 19.37 10.18
C HIS A 59 -12.49 18.74 11.59
N PRO A 60 -12.63 17.40 11.73
CA PRO A 60 -12.68 16.73 13.04
C PRO A 60 -11.46 17.00 13.94
N ASN A 61 -10.32 17.28 13.34
CA ASN A 61 -9.10 17.68 14.03
C ASN A 61 -8.58 19.01 13.46
N PRO A 62 -8.96 20.17 14.03
CA PRO A 62 -8.60 21.48 13.49
C PRO A 62 -7.08 21.74 13.40
N ILE A 63 -6.28 21.10 14.26
CA ILE A 63 -4.80 21.25 14.26
C ILE A 63 -4.23 20.72 12.93
N ASN A 64 -4.82 19.68 12.36
CA ASN A 64 -4.40 19.06 11.12
C ASN A 64 -5.11 19.61 9.86
N SER A 65 -6.01 20.59 10.04
CA SER A 65 -6.79 21.13 8.93
C SER A 65 -6.03 22.15 8.09
N TYR A 66 -6.09 22.02 6.77
CA TYR A 66 -5.58 22.98 5.78
C TYR A 66 -6.65 23.93 5.25
N GLY A 67 -7.84 23.96 5.82
CA GLY A 67 -8.96 24.82 5.42
C GLY A 67 -9.98 25.02 6.54
N ASP A 68 -10.90 25.94 6.35
CA ASP A 68 -11.94 26.25 7.34
C ASP A 68 -13.03 25.15 7.41
N THR A 69 -13.21 24.39 6.33
CA THR A 69 -14.12 23.25 6.25
C THR A 69 -13.38 21.97 5.88
N TYR A 70 -14.03 20.82 6.10
CA TYR A 70 -13.48 19.52 5.71
C TYR A 70 -13.27 19.40 4.20
N GLY A 71 -14.21 19.95 3.41
CA GLY A 71 -14.06 20.03 1.95
C GLY A 71 -12.87 20.89 1.53
N ALA A 72 -12.73 22.10 2.08
CA ALA A 72 -11.61 22.99 1.79
C ALA A 72 -10.27 22.38 2.18
N HIS A 73 -10.20 21.67 3.33
CA HIS A 73 -9.02 20.91 3.72
C HIS A 73 -8.63 19.86 2.68
N ARG A 74 -9.61 19.10 2.18
CA ARG A 74 -9.35 18.06 1.17
C ARG A 74 -8.94 18.68 -0.17
N GLU A 75 -9.62 19.73 -0.63
CA GLU A 75 -9.27 20.43 -1.88
C GLU A 75 -7.82 20.98 -1.87
N TYR A 76 -7.36 21.48 -0.73
CA TYR A 76 -5.98 21.95 -0.58
C TYR A 76 -4.95 20.82 -0.83
N LEU A 77 -5.29 19.60 -0.51
CA LEU A 77 -4.41 18.44 -0.59
C LEU A 77 -4.52 17.68 -1.92
N GLU A 78 -5.46 18.05 -2.80
CA GLU A 78 -5.64 17.34 -4.07
C GLU A 78 -4.72 17.88 -5.16
N PHE A 79 -4.11 16.97 -5.89
CA PHE A 79 -3.44 17.24 -7.15
C PHE A 79 -4.38 16.98 -8.32
N ASN A 80 -4.29 17.80 -9.36
CA ASN A 80 -4.99 17.57 -10.62
C ASN A 80 -4.26 16.50 -11.48
N VAL A 81 -4.90 16.05 -12.56
CA VAL A 81 -4.36 14.99 -13.41
C VAL A 81 -3.02 15.35 -14.05
N GLN A 82 -2.79 16.62 -14.39
CA GLN A 82 -1.52 17.09 -14.95
C GLN A 82 -0.39 17.01 -13.92
N GLN A 83 -0.67 17.35 -12.66
CA GLN A 83 0.28 17.19 -11.57
C GLN A 83 0.58 15.71 -11.29
N HIS A 84 -0.43 14.82 -11.37
CA HIS A 84 -0.20 13.38 -11.28
C HIS A 84 0.65 12.85 -12.45
N GLN A 85 0.46 13.36 -13.68
CA GLN A 85 1.35 13.04 -14.81
C GLN A 85 2.80 13.48 -14.53
N GLU A 86 3.00 14.70 -14.04
CA GLU A 86 4.33 15.21 -13.67
C GLU A 86 5.01 14.35 -12.58
N LEU A 87 4.24 13.87 -11.60
CA LEU A 87 4.76 12.97 -10.56
C LEU A 87 5.10 11.60 -11.13
N MET A 88 4.31 11.09 -12.06
CA MET A 88 4.57 9.83 -12.73
C MET A 88 5.83 9.90 -13.59
N ASP A 89 5.99 10.97 -14.38
CA ASP A 89 7.21 11.23 -15.16
C ASP A 89 8.45 11.32 -14.25
N TYR A 90 8.32 11.99 -13.11
CA TYR A 90 9.40 12.08 -12.13
C TYR A 90 9.71 10.74 -11.46
N CYS A 91 8.71 9.87 -11.25
CA CYS A 91 8.93 8.50 -10.78
C CYS A 91 9.75 7.69 -11.79
N ASP A 92 9.46 7.82 -13.09
CA ASP A 92 10.21 7.17 -14.16
C ASP A 92 11.67 7.63 -14.18
N GLU A 93 11.93 8.94 -14.01
CA GLU A 93 13.30 9.48 -13.87
C GLU A 93 14.04 8.90 -12.66
N MET A 94 13.34 8.69 -11.55
CA MET A 94 13.90 8.14 -10.33
C MET A 94 13.99 6.60 -10.32
N GLY A 95 13.41 5.93 -11.33
CA GLY A 95 13.39 4.47 -11.43
C GLY A 95 12.54 3.79 -10.35
N ILE A 96 11.40 4.37 -10.02
CA ILE A 96 10.43 3.85 -9.05
C ILE A 96 9.02 3.84 -9.67
N THR A 97 8.23 2.80 -9.39
CA THR A 97 6.87 2.70 -9.92
C THR A 97 5.95 3.75 -9.27
N TYR A 98 5.20 4.47 -10.09
CA TYR A 98 4.12 5.36 -9.65
C TYR A 98 2.80 4.62 -9.51
N SER A 99 2.00 4.97 -8.50
CA SER A 99 0.60 4.56 -8.37
C SER A 99 -0.21 5.58 -7.58
N THR A 100 -1.54 5.40 -7.59
CA THR A 100 -2.47 6.30 -6.91
C THR A 100 -3.69 5.51 -6.41
N SER A 101 -4.19 5.88 -5.22
CA SER A 101 -5.50 5.44 -4.75
C SER A 101 -6.58 6.31 -5.37
N VAL A 102 -7.62 5.71 -5.96
CA VAL A 102 -8.80 6.42 -6.50
C VAL A 102 -10.00 6.12 -5.62
N TRP A 103 -10.81 7.14 -5.36
CA TRP A 103 -11.89 7.08 -4.40
C TRP A 103 -13.28 7.20 -5.04
N ASP A 104 -13.34 7.66 -6.29
CA ASP A 104 -14.55 7.95 -7.05
C ASP A 104 -14.32 7.67 -8.54
N THR A 105 -15.41 7.65 -9.29
CA THR A 105 -15.37 7.30 -10.72
C THR A 105 -14.61 8.34 -11.54
N SER A 106 -14.75 9.62 -11.27
CA SER A 106 -14.01 10.69 -11.96
C SER A 106 -12.51 10.55 -11.75
N SER A 107 -12.08 10.31 -10.50
CA SER A 107 -10.67 10.07 -10.15
C SER A 107 -10.13 8.80 -10.79
N ALA A 108 -10.93 7.74 -10.88
CA ALA A 108 -10.57 6.50 -11.55
C ALA A 108 -10.33 6.73 -13.07
N GLN A 109 -11.18 7.51 -13.71
CA GLN A 109 -11.05 7.88 -15.12
C GLN A 109 -9.79 8.71 -15.39
N GLU A 110 -9.56 9.74 -14.57
CA GLU A 110 -8.38 10.60 -14.68
C GLU A 110 -7.08 9.80 -14.51
N ILE A 111 -6.98 8.97 -13.48
CA ILE A 111 -5.75 8.19 -13.22
C ILE A 111 -5.58 7.06 -14.24
N ALA A 112 -6.64 6.39 -14.66
CA ALA A 112 -6.56 5.37 -15.71
C ALA A 112 -6.08 5.93 -17.06
N SER A 113 -6.36 7.22 -17.35
CA SER A 113 -5.85 7.89 -18.55
C SER A 113 -4.33 8.04 -18.58
N LEU A 114 -3.68 8.05 -17.42
CA LEU A 114 -2.22 8.06 -17.26
C LEU A 114 -1.60 6.67 -17.45
N ASN A 115 -2.44 5.61 -17.38
CA ASN A 115 -2.04 4.21 -17.54
C ASN A 115 -0.91 3.76 -16.60
N PRO A 116 -0.99 4.00 -15.26
CA PRO A 116 0.00 3.49 -14.32
C PRO A 116 0.04 1.95 -14.32
N GLU A 117 1.08 1.34 -13.75
CA GLU A 117 1.19 -0.12 -13.64
C GLU A 117 0.05 -0.73 -12.81
N PHE A 118 -0.34 -0.08 -11.72
CA PHE A 118 -1.49 -0.47 -10.90
C PHE A 118 -2.23 0.75 -10.33
N ILE A 119 -3.54 0.55 -10.10
CA ILE A 119 -4.42 1.51 -9.41
C ILE A 119 -4.89 0.89 -8.10
N LYS A 120 -4.90 1.67 -7.01
CA LYS A 120 -5.38 1.22 -5.70
C LYS A 120 -6.80 1.68 -5.43
N ILE A 121 -7.61 0.76 -4.91
CA ILE A 121 -8.92 1.01 -4.33
C ILE A 121 -8.77 0.96 -2.81
N PRO A 122 -8.99 2.06 -2.08
CA PRO A 122 -8.93 2.07 -0.63
C PRO A 122 -10.09 1.28 -0.02
N SER A 123 -9.94 0.86 1.23
CA SER A 123 -10.97 0.11 1.95
C SER A 123 -12.35 0.78 1.95
N ALA A 124 -12.37 2.11 1.96
CA ALA A 124 -13.62 2.88 1.97
C ALA A 124 -14.43 2.80 0.66
N CYS A 125 -13.81 2.36 -0.44
CA CYS A 125 -14.42 2.37 -1.78
C CYS A 125 -14.40 0.98 -2.45
N ASN A 126 -14.04 -0.07 -1.74
CA ASN A 126 -13.93 -1.41 -2.32
C ASN A 126 -15.28 -2.04 -2.71
N ASN A 127 -16.38 -1.44 -2.28
CA ASN A 127 -17.75 -1.79 -2.66
C ASN A 127 -18.38 -0.80 -3.67
N HIS A 128 -17.61 0.13 -4.21
CA HIS A 128 -18.07 1.04 -5.26
C HIS A 128 -18.06 0.32 -6.62
N PHE A 129 -19.01 -0.59 -6.82
CA PHE A 129 -19.02 -1.50 -7.98
C PHE A 129 -19.14 -0.78 -9.32
N GLU A 130 -19.76 0.40 -9.40
CA GLU A 130 -19.82 1.20 -10.63
C GLU A 130 -18.40 1.66 -11.06
N MET A 131 -17.61 2.20 -10.13
CA MET A 131 -16.21 2.56 -10.39
C MET A 131 -15.37 1.33 -10.76
N LEU A 132 -15.54 0.22 -10.03
CA LEU A 132 -14.83 -1.04 -10.31
C LEU A 132 -15.19 -1.60 -11.68
N GLU A 133 -16.45 -1.53 -12.09
CA GLU A 133 -16.91 -1.95 -13.43
C GLU A 133 -16.23 -1.14 -14.52
N TRP A 134 -16.25 0.20 -14.37
CA TRP A 134 -15.58 1.08 -15.30
C TRP A 134 -14.08 0.76 -15.43
N LEU A 135 -13.38 0.57 -14.30
CA LEU A 135 -11.96 0.18 -14.30
C LEU A 135 -11.73 -1.17 -14.99
N CYS A 136 -12.55 -2.18 -14.72
CA CYS A 136 -12.42 -3.49 -15.36
C CYS A 136 -12.55 -3.41 -16.88
N GLU A 137 -13.36 -2.48 -17.40
CA GLU A 137 -13.63 -2.33 -18.83
C GLU A 137 -12.58 -1.46 -19.55
N HIS A 138 -12.09 -0.41 -18.90
CA HIS A 138 -11.29 0.64 -19.54
C HIS A 138 -9.82 0.67 -19.14
N TYR A 139 -9.45 0.10 -17.99
CA TYR A 139 -8.08 0.05 -17.51
C TYR A 139 -7.50 -1.35 -17.61
N LYS A 140 -6.23 -1.48 -18.04
CA LYS A 140 -5.58 -2.78 -18.30
C LYS A 140 -4.55 -3.21 -17.26
N GLY A 141 -4.11 -2.29 -16.39
CA GLY A 141 -3.18 -2.59 -15.31
C GLY A 141 -3.81 -3.35 -14.16
N GLU A 142 -3.03 -3.59 -13.13
CA GLU A 142 -3.49 -4.29 -11.92
C GLU A 142 -4.41 -3.40 -11.07
N ILE A 143 -5.37 -4.03 -10.41
CA ILE A 143 -6.27 -3.36 -9.47
C ILE A 143 -6.02 -3.91 -8.08
N HIS A 144 -5.54 -3.06 -7.20
CA HIS A 144 -5.20 -3.39 -5.83
C HIS A 144 -6.31 -2.93 -4.88
N CYS A 145 -6.93 -3.84 -4.11
CA CYS A 145 -8.05 -3.52 -3.22
C CYS A 145 -7.69 -3.83 -1.76
N SER A 146 -7.86 -2.86 -0.87
CA SER A 146 -7.77 -3.08 0.58
C SER A 146 -9.09 -3.57 1.17
N THR A 147 -9.00 -4.45 2.19
CA THR A 147 -10.16 -5.11 2.81
C THR A 147 -10.47 -4.62 4.23
N GLY A 148 -9.94 -3.47 4.64
CA GLY A 148 -10.34 -2.85 5.92
C GLY A 148 -11.83 -2.51 5.92
N MET A 149 -12.49 -2.58 7.08
CA MET A 149 -13.93 -2.31 7.24
C MET A 149 -14.84 -3.18 6.33
N THR A 150 -14.36 -4.36 5.93
CA THR A 150 -15.05 -5.21 4.94
C THR A 150 -15.29 -6.59 5.55
N THR A 151 -16.52 -7.08 5.48
CA THR A 151 -16.88 -8.41 5.97
C THR A 151 -16.38 -9.51 5.03
N PRO A 152 -16.23 -10.77 5.50
CA PRO A 152 -15.85 -11.90 4.66
C PRO A 152 -16.78 -12.12 3.45
N ASP A 153 -18.08 -11.83 3.59
CA ASP A 153 -19.06 -11.95 2.51
C ASP A 153 -18.89 -10.85 1.46
N GLU A 154 -18.57 -9.63 1.88
CA GLU A 154 -18.26 -8.52 0.97
C GLU A 154 -16.95 -8.77 0.20
N ILE A 155 -15.93 -9.35 0.86
CA ILE A 155 -14.69 -9.76 0.16
C ILE A 155 -15.01 -10.83 -0.89
N GLU A 156 -15.83 -11.82 -0.55
CA GLU A 156 -16.25 -12.85 -1.52
C GLU A 156 -17.00 -12.23 -2.71
N GLN A 157 -17.92 -11.29 -2.45
CA GLN A 157 -18.64 -10.57 -3.51
C GLN A 157 -17.69 -9.78 -4.41
N LEU A 158 -16.69 -9.13 -3.84
CA LEU A 158 -15.64 -8.41 -4.57
C LEU A 158 -14.87 -9.36 -5.49
N VAL A 159 -14.37 -10.49 -4.97
CA VAL A 159 -13.62 -11.47 -5.79
C VAL A 159 -14.49 -12.03 -6.90
N GLN A 160 -15.73 -12.44 -6.60
CA GLN A 160 -16.69 -12.94 -7.62
C GLN A 160 -17.01 -11.88 -8.68
N PHE A 161 -17.05 -10.61 -8.30
CA PHE A 161 -17.23 -9.52 -9.25
C PHE A 161 -16.08 -9.48 -10.26
N PHE A 162 -14.82 -9.52 -9.79
CA PHE A 162 -13.65 -9.55 -10.69
C PHE A 162 -13.57 -10.82 -11.53
N GLU A 163 -14.00 -11.97 -10.99
CA GLU A 163 -14.13 -13.22 -11.76
C GLU A 163 -15.13 -13.08 -12.90
N ARG A 164 -16.33 -12.55 -12.62
CA ARG A 164 -17.36 -12.30 -13.67
C ARG A 164 -16.90 -11.31 -14.75
N LYS A 165 -16.05 -10.33 -14.37
CA LYS A 165 -15.45 -9.38 -15.32
C LYS A 165 -14.21 -9.95 -16.05
N GLY A 166 -13.76 -11.17 -15.73
CA GLY A 166 -12.56 -11.78 -16.32
C GLY A 166 -11.25 -11.09 -15.89
N ARG A 167 -11.26 -10.37 -14.76
CA ARG A 167 -10.14 -9.55 -14.27
C ARG A 167 -9.60 -10.03 -12.92
N ALA A 168 -9.96 -11.22 -12.47
CA ALA A 168 -9.52 -11.74 -11.16
C ALA A 168 -7.99 -11.92 -11.10
N GLN A 169 -7.33 -12.25 -12.20
CA GLN A 169 -5.86 -12.39 -12.27
C GLN A 169 -5.11 -11.06 -12.29
N ASP A 170 -5.83 -9.93 -12.31
CA ASP A 170 -5.27 -8.59 -12.15
C ASP A 170 -5.56 -8.02 -10.74
N LEU A 171 -6.33 -8.76 -9.90
CA LEU A 171 -6.72 -8.32 -8.57
C LEU A 171 -5.67 -8.70 -7.52
N VAL A 172 -5.21 -7.70 -6.76
CA VAL A 172 -4.44 -7.89 -5.52
C VAL A 172 -5.31 -7.48 -4.32
N LEU A 173 -5.50 -8.38 -3.36
CA LEU A 173 -6.21 -8.08 -2.11
C LEU A 173 -5.23 -7.81 -0.97
N TYR A 174 -5.47 -6.76 -0.20
CA TYR A 174 -4.64 -6.44 0.96
C TYR A 174 -5.36 -6.75 2.26
N ASN A 175 -4.75 -7.60 3.09
CA ASN A 175 -5.10 -7.62 4.51
C ASN A 175 -4.81 -6.23 5.09
N CYS A 176 -5.83 -5.61 5.69
CA CYS A 176 -5.78 -4.24 6.17
C CYS A 176 -6.76 -4.05 7.32
N THR A 177 -6.32 -3.39 8.38
CA THR A 177 -7.19 -2.83 9.41
C THR A 177 -7.19 -1.32 9.31
N SER A 178 -8.37 -0.72 9.20
CA SER A 178 -8.53 0.73 9.08
C SER A 178 -8.50 1.39 10.45
N GLY A 179 -7.36 1.95 10.80
CA GLY A 179 -7.08 2.69 12.02
C GLY A 179 -5.73 3.40 11.90
N TYR A 180 -5.52 4.57 12.54
CA TYR A 180 -4.35 5.41 12.29
C TYR A 180 -3.83 6.04 13.60
N PRO A 181 -2.91 5.38 14.36
CA PRO A 181 -2.34 4.05 14.15
C PRO A 181 -3.24 2.90 14.64
N VAL A 182 -2.98 1.68 14.13
CA VAL A 182 -3.62 0.44 14.58
C VAL A 182 -2.82 -0.16 15.74
N PRO A 183 -3.46 -0.51 16.90
CA PRO A 183 -2.82 -1.30 17.96
C PRO A 183 -2.37 -2.66 17.45
N PHE A 184 -1.36 -3.27 18.07
CA PHE A 184 -0.81 -4.54 17.58
C PHE A 184 -1.83 -5.68 17.61
N GLU A 185 -2.69 -5.73 18.62
CA GLU A 185 -3.76 -6.73 18.78
C GLU A 185 -4.82 -6.68 17.67
N ASP A 186 -4.99 -5.52 17.03
CA ASP A 186 -6.01 -5.30 15.99
C ASP A 186 -5.44 -5.42 14.55
N ILE A 187 -4.15 -5.76 14.39
CA ILE A 187 -3.54 -5.93 13.05
C ILE A 187 -4.07 -7.20 12.37
N CYS A 188 -4.43 -8.22 13.12
CA CYS A 188 -5.03 -9.47 12.66
C CYS A 188 -4.21 -10.15 11.54
N LEU A 189 -2.90 -10.33 11.77
CA LEU A 189 -1.98 -10.90 10.77
C LEU A 189 -2.37 -12.30 10.28
N LEU A 190 -3.04 -13.10 11.10
CA LEU A 190 -3.46 -14.47 10.71
C LEU A 190 -4.54 -14.45 9.61
N ASP A 191 -5.23 -13.34 9.42
CA ASP A 191 -6.20 -13.20 8.31
C ASP A 191 -5.50 -13.25 6.93
N ILE A 192 -4.19 -12.96 6.87
CA ILE A 192 -3.39 -13.19 5.66
C ILE A 192 -3.44 -14.66 5.24
N ILE A 193 -3.35 -15.59 6.20
CA ILE A 193 -3.44 -17.04 5.93
C ILE A 193 -4.82 -17.37 5.39
N THR A 194 -5.87 -16.87 6.05
CA THR A 194 -7.27 -17.09 5.64
C THR A 194 -7.54 -16.59 4.23
N LEU A 195 -7.09 -15.36 3.92
CA LEU A 195 -7.22 -14.77 2.57
C LEU A 195 -6.46 -15.59 1.53
N ARG A 196 -5.26 -16.07 1.86
CA ARG A 196 -4.46 -16.91 0.95
C ARG A 196 -5.13 -18.25 0.70
N GLU A 197 -5.58 -18.95 1.73
CA GLU A 197 -6.24 -20.25 1.60
C GLU A 197 -7.49 -20.15 0.74
N LYS A 198 -8.26 -19.06 0.88
CA LYS A 198 -9.52 -18.86 0.17
C LYS A 198 -9.36 -18.30 -1.24
N TYR A 199 -8.39 -17.41 -1.48
CA TYR A 199 -8.36 -16.61 -2.69
C TYR A 199 -7.09 -16.72 -3.54
N GLN A 200 -5.95 -17.23 -3.02
CA GLN A 200 -4.67 -17.23 -3.74
C GLN A 200 -4.72 -17.91 -5.11
N SER A 201 -5.56 -18.93 -5.30
CA SER A 201 -5.73 -19.60 -6.60
C SER A 201 -6.70 -18.88 -7.55
N ARG A 202 -7.45 -17.90 -7.05
CA ARG A 202 -8.52 -17.19 -7.76
C ARG A 202 -8.08 -15.81 -8.24
N ILE A 203 -7.16 -15.18 -7.53
CA ILE A 203 -6.70 -13.80 -7.78
C ILE A 203 -5.19 -13.78 -8.01
N LYS A 204 -4.66 -12.60 -8.36
CA LYS A 204 -3.24 -12.42 -8.61
C LYS A 204 -2.38 -12.63 -7.36
N GLN A 205 -2.70 -11.93 -6.25
CA GLN A 205 -1.84 -11.95 -5.06
C GLN A 205 -2.56 -11.41 -3.81
N ILE A 206 -2.06 -11.79 -2.64
CA ILE A 206 -2.41 -11.18 -1.36
C ILE A 206 -1.28 -10.24 -0.92
N GLY A 207 -1.63 -9.03 -0.51
CA GLY A 207 -0.74 -8.04 0.07
C GLY A 207 -1.08 -7.73 1.53
N PHE A 208 -0.30 -6.86 2.15
CA PHE A 208 -0.52 -6.31 3.48
C PHE A 208 -0.41 -4.79 3.44
N SER A 209 -1.41 -4.08 3.94
CA SER A 209 -1.40 -2.62 4.12
C SER A 209 -1.49 -2.31 5.61
N GLY A 210 -0.37 -1.88 6.19
CA GLY A 210 -0.21 -1.72 7.63
C GLY A 210 -0.21 -0.26 8.09
N HIS A 211 -0.96 0.02 9.19
CA HIS A 211 -1.05 1.34 9.80
C HIS A 211 -0.54 1.35 11.27
N HIS A 212 0.24 0.34 11.64
CA HIS A 212 0.83 0.17 12.97
C HIS A 212 2.15 0.93 13.11
N LEU A 213 2.65 1.06 14.34
CA LEU A 213 3.96 1.63 14.63
C LEU A 213 5.08 0.58 14.47
N GLY A 214 6.24 1.00 13.96
CA GLY A 214 7.37 0.09 13.72
C GLY A 214 7.20 -0.76 12.46
N ILE A 215 8.02 -1.81 12.31
CA ILE A 215 8.10 -2.63 11.09
C ILE A 215 8.05 -4.14 11.37
N ALA A 216 7.90 -4.56 12.63
CA ALA A 216 7.94 -5.98 12.99
C ALA A 216 6.76 -6.78 12.38
N ALA A 217 5.56 -6.19 12.39
CA ALA A 217 4.37 -6.80 11.82
C ALA A 217 4.46 -6.95 10.30
N ASP A 218 5.16 -6.05 9.60
CA ASP A 218 5.38 -6.14 8.15
C ASP A 218 6.23 -7.36 7.79
N VAL A 219 7.29 -7.62 8.57
CA VAL A 219 8.15 -8.81 8.38
C VAL A 219 7.36 -10.09 8.64
N ALA A 220 6.52 -10.10 9.69
CA ALA A 220 5.62 -11.22 9.97
C ALA A 220 4.60 -11.41 8.84
N ALA A 221 3.96 -10.34 8.35
CA ALA A 221 3.03 -10.40 7.23
C ALA A 221 3.67 -11.02 5.98
N TYR A 222 4.89 -10.63 5.68
CA TYR A 222 5.66 -11.22 4.57
C TYR A 222 5.91 -12.72 4.78
N THR A 223 6.29 -13.15 5.98
CA THR A 223 6.52 -14.58 6.27
C THR A 223 5.22 -15.41 6.26
N LEU A 224 4.08 -14.78 6.54
CA LEU A 224 2.76 -15.38 6.38
C LEU A 224 2.29 -15.43 4.92
N GLY A 225 3.02 -14.79 4.01
CA GLY A 225 2.86 -14.91 2.56
C GLY A 225 2.18 -13.73 1.88
N ALA A 226 2.30 -12.51 2.43
CA ALA A 226 1.95 -11.26 1.77
C ALA A 226 3.22 -10.61 1.20
N PRO A 227 3.59 -10.86 -0.07
CA PRO A 227 4.83 -10.33 -0.64
C PRO A 227 4.76 -8.83 -0.94
N ILE A 228 3.57 -8.26 -1.08
CA ILE A 228 3.37 -6.84 -1.32
C ILE A 228 3.04 -6.19 0.02
N VAL A 229 3.89 -5.24 0.44
CA VAL A 229 3.75 -4.53 1.72
C VAL A 229 3.63 -3.03 1.46
N GLU A 230 2.52 -2.45 1.90
CA GLU A 230 2.22 -1.03 1.77
C GLU A 230 2.27 -0.34 3.13
N ARG A 231 3.00 0.77 3.23
CA ARG A 231 3.09 1.57 4.45
C ARG A 231 3.04 3.06 4.14
N HIS A 232 2.26 3.80 4.94
CA HIS A 232 2.33 5.26 4.91
C HIS A 232 3.74 5.75 5.14
N TYR A 233 4.13 6.78 4.39
CA TYR A 233 5.47 7.33 4.36
C TYR A 233 5.46 8.85 4.40
N THR A 234 6.35 9.43 5.19
CA THR A 234 6.55 10.89 5.32
C THR A 234 8.02 11.22 5.53
N LEU A 235 8.42 12.44 5.24
CA LEU A 235 9.76 12.93 5.59
C LEU A 235 9.87 13.24 7.09
N ASP A 236 8.77 13.69 7.72
CA ASP A 236 8.73 14.08 9.13
C ASP A 236 7.33 13.81 9.72
N ARG A 237 7.29 12.98 10.76
CA ARG A 237 6.06 12.59 11.45
C ARG A 237 5.42 13.72 12.26
N THR A 238 6.16 14.79 12.51
CA THR A 238 5.69 15.95 13.27
C THR A 238 4.96 16.98 12.40
N TRP A 239 4.97 16.79 11.09
CA TRP A 239 4.30 17.68 10.17
C TRP A 239 2.78 17.66 10.36
N LYS A 240 2.17 18.80 10.03
CA LYS A 240 0.72 18.97 10.03
C LYS A 240 0.08 18.06 8.98
N GLY A 241 -0.90 17.28 9.39
CA GLY A 241 -1.65 16.34 8.54
C GLY A 241 -2.12 15.12 9.32
N THR A 242 -3.06 14.37 8.77
CA THR A 242 -3.72 13.24 9.46
C THR A 242 -2.87 11.98 9.48
N ASP A 243 -2.05 11.75 8.45
CA ASP A 243 -1.40 10.45 8.21
C ASP A 243 0.06 10.42 8.67
N HIS A 244 0.67 11.58 8.92
CA HIS A 244 2.09 11.68 9.29
C HIS A 244 2.44 10.87 10.53
N SER A 245 1.61 10.92 11.58
CA SER A 245 1.88 10.25 12.86
C SER A 245 1.93 8.72 12.76
N ALA A 246 1.16 8.12 11.84
CA ALA A 246 1.15 6.69 11.58
C ALA A 246 2.14 6.25 10.49
N SER A 247 2.81 7.20 9.85
CA SER A 247 3.73 6.96 8.74
C SER A 247 5.12 6.50 9.20
N LEU A 248 5.82 5.80 8.32
CA LEU A 248 7.26 5.58 8.45
C LEU A 248 8.03 6.81 7.94
N GLU A 249 9.09 7.18 8.63
CA GLU A 249 10.09 8.12 8.13
C GLU A 249 11.13 7.40 7.27
N PRO A 250 12.02 8.12 6.54
CA PRO A 250 12.98 7.52 5.61
C PRO A 250 13.78 6.36 6.18
N ASN A 251 14.28 6.48 7.41
CA ASN A 251 15.03 5.41 8.06
C ASN A 251 14.16 4.17 8.36
N GLY A 252 12.89 4.37 8.72
CA GLY A 252 11.93 3.29 8.96
C GLY A 252 11.65 2.52 7.67
N LEU A 253 11.29 3.22 6.59
CA LEU A 253 10.99 2.64 5.30
C LEU A 253 12.23 1.92 4.69
N ARG A 254 13.43 2.52 4.80
CA ARG A 254 14.68 1.88 4.37
C ARG A 254 14.95 0.58 5.12
N LYS A 255 14.74 0.58 6.45
CA LYS A 255 14.90 -0.64 7.26
C LYS A 255 13.89 -1.71 6.84
N LEU A 256 12.64 -1.33 6.62
CA LEU A 256 11.60 -2.24 6.13
C LEU A 256 12.01 -2.90 4.82
N ALA A 257 12.37 -2.13 3.80
CA ALA A 257 12.78 -2.66 2.50
C ALA A 257 14.00 -3.56 2.59
N ARG A 258 15.00 -3.20 3.44
CA ARG A 258 16.19 -4.02 3.71
C ARG A 258 15.83 -5.35 4.37
N ASP A 259 15.00 -5.29 5.42
CA ASP A 259 14.72 -6.45 6.27
C ASP A 259 13.84 -7.47 5.54
N LEU A 260 12.85 -7.00 4.76
CA LEU A 260 12.05 -7.89 3.90
C LEU A 260 12.92 -8.62 2.87
N ARG A 261 13.87 -7.92 2.21
CA ARG A 261 14.79 -8.54 1.25
C ARG A 261 15.79 -9.51 1.92
N ALA A 262 16.19 -9.21 3.15
CA ALA A 262 17.04 -10.12 3.93
C ALA A 262 16.28 -11.38 4.34
N VAL A 263 15.06 -11.22 4.84
CA VAL A 263 14.17 -12.35 5.21
C VAL A 263 13.84 -13.21 3.99
N HIS A 264 13.57 -12.60 2.83
CA HIS A 264 13.36 -13.34 1.57
C HIS A 264 14.51 -14.30 1.27
N LYS A 265 15.76 -13.82 1.41
CA LYS A 265 16.95 -14.66 1.21
C LYS A 265 17.10 -15.77 2.26
N ALA A 266 16.59 -15.51 3.48
CA ALA A 266 16.70 -16.46 4.59
C ALA A 266 15.58 -17.53 4.55
N LEU A 267 14.46 -17.29 3.86
CA LEU A 267 13.33 -18.22 3.72
C LEU A 267 13.66 -19.33 2.71
N THR A 268 14.63 -20.16 3.07
CA THR A 268 15.10 -21.30 2.27
C THR A 268 15.38 -22.50 3.17
N HIS A 269 15.38 -23.70 2.60
CA HIS A 269 15.85 -24.90 3.25
C HIS A 269 17.34 -25.10 3.02
N LYS A 270 18.02 -25.83 3.93
CA LYS A 270 19.39 -26.23 3.69
C LYS A 270 19.49 -27.03 2.39
N SER A 271 20.48 -26.71 1.57
CA SER A 271 20.76 -27.43 0.30
C SER A 271 21.40 -28.81 0.52
N GLN A 272 21.93 -29.04 1.72
CA GLN A 272 22.54 -30.31 2.17
C GLN A 272 22.49 -30.39 3.70
N ASP A 273 22.67 -31.58 4.27
CA ASP A 273 22.55 -31.84 5.72
C ASP A 273 23.46 -30.93 6.54
N ILE A 274 24.69 -30.73 6.09
CA ILE A 274 25.67 -29.85 6.72
C ILE A 274 26.20 -28.87 5.68
N LEU A 275 25.87 -27.59 5.88
CA LEU A 275 26.34 -26.55 4.98
C LEU A 275 27.87 -26.38 5.07
N PRO A 276 28.58 -25.93 4.01
CA PRO A 276 30.02 -25.71 4.03
C PRO A 276 30.48 -24.81 5.19
N ILE A 277 29.74 -23.80 5.52
CA ILE A 277 30.02 -22.90 6.67
C ILE A 277 29.92 -23.65 8.02
N GLU A 278 29.02 -24.63 8.13
CA GLU A 278 28.87 -25.46 9.35
C GLU A 278 29.93 -26.53 9.46
N GLN A 279 30.46 -27.04 8.32
CA GLN A 279 31.49 -28.09 8.32
C GLN A 279 32.76 -27.65 9.06
N ILE A 280 33.18 -26.41 8.86
CA ILE A 280 34.34 -25.81 9.55
C ILE A 280 34.11 -25.80 11.08
N GLN A 281 32.92 -25.47 11.53
CA GLN A 281 32.59 -25.44 12.95
C GLN A 281 32.42 -26.87 13.50
N ARG A 282 31.85 -27.76 12.69
CA ARG A 282 31.69 -29.18 13.04
C ARG A 282 33.02 -29.84 13.32
N ASP A 283 34.01 -29.58 12.48
CA ASP A 283 35.36 -30.15 12.62
C ASP A 283 36.11 -29.69 13.87
N LYS A 284 35.83 -28.42 14.27
CA LYS A 284 36.48 -27.82 15.46
C LYS A 284 35.74 -28.10 16.77
N LEU A 285 34.41 -28.08 16.76
CA LEU A 285 33.59 -27.96 17.98
C LEU A 285 32.67 -29.13 18.24
N LYS A 286 32.36 -29.97 17.21
CA LYS A 286 31.39 -31.05 17.42
C LYS A 286 31.97 -32.11 18.37
N TYR A 287 31.24 -32.39 19.46
CA TYR A 287 31.65 -33.41 20.43
C TYR A 287 31.82 -34.76 19.73
N ARG A 288 32.96 -35.40 19.97
CA ARG A 288 33.29 -36.76 19.52
C ARG A 288 33.76 -37.53 20.74
N LYS A 289 33.10 -38.65 21.07
CA LYS A 289 33.67 -39.68 21.97
C LYS A 289 34.48 -40.63 21.16
#